data_600499e3bff4de4ecd50e973bd951332
#
_entry.id   600499e3bff4de4ecd50e973bd951332
#
_cell.length_a   1.000
_cell.length_b   1.000
_cell.length_c   1.000
_cell.angle_alpha   90.00
_cell.angle_beta   90.00
_cell.angle_gamma   90.00
#
_symmetry.space_group_name_H-M   'P 1'
#
loop_
_entity.id
_entity.type
_entity.pdbx_description
1 polymer ?
#
loop_
_entity_poly.entity_id
_entity_poly.type
_entity_poly.pdbx_seq_one_letter_code
_entity_poly.pdbx_strand_id
1 'polypeptide(L)'
;MIFVTLGTQDKEFKRLLEALDKEIEKNNITDKVIVQKGYTKYKSNNMEMFDFLSTPDFEKYIEEADLVITHGGVGSILNAIKKGKKVIATPRLKEFNEHENGHQKQIIEEFSKEGYILELNDLKKITEVIEKSTKFKPKKFESNTDNMIKLIEEYIQDTNHKSWLNRYYYLVIGIVVLILIIILITYILAK
;
A
#
# COMPACT_ATOMS: atom_id res chain seq x y z
N MET A 1 12.01 -3.51 -20.75
CA MET A 1 11.64 -4.71 -19.96
C MET A 1 10.40 -4.42 -19.13
N ILE A 2 9.46 -5.37 -19.08
CA ILE A 2 8.25 -5.29 -18.27
C ILE A 2 8.41 -6.21 -17.05
N PHE A 3 8.22 -5.69 -15.85
CA PHE A 3 8.14 -6.49 -14.63
C PHE A 3 6.69 -6.66 -14.18
N VAL A 4 6.28 -7.91 -13.97
CA VAL A 4 4.90 -8.26 -13.57
C VAL A 4 4.91 -8.84 -12.17
N THR A 5 4.07 -8.33 -11.26
CA THR A 5 3.94 -8.90 -9.92
C THR A 5 2.48 -9.11 -9.54
N LEU A 6 2.17 -10.35 -9.16
CA LEU A 6 0.82 -10.76 -8.74
C LEU A 6 0.63 -10.68 -7.21
N GLY A 7 1.65 -10.21 -6.48
CA GLY A 7 1.62 -10.15 -5.02
C GLY A 7 1.82 -11.51 -4.36
N THR A 8 1.51 -11.57 -3.06
CA THR A 8 1.78 -12.73 -2.19
C THR A 8 0.52 -13.41 -1.66
N GLN A 9 -0.66 -13.00 -2.13
CA GLN A 9 -1.92 -13.62 -1.76
C GLN A 9 -2.00 -15.06 -2.32
N ASP A 10 -2.58 -15.97 -1.57
CA ASP A 10 -2.70 -17.40 -1.86
C ASP A 10 -3.67 -17.75 -3.00
N LYS A 11 -4.45 -16.80 -3.50
CA LYS A 11 -5.34 -16.97 -4.64
C LYS A 11 -4.61 -16.77 -5.97
N GLU A 12 -5.00 -17.54 -6.96
CA GLU A 12 -4.44 -17.48 -8.31
C GLU A 12 -4.91 -16.24 -9.07
N PHE A 13 -4.10 -15.76 -10.00
CA PHE A 13 -4.44 -14.66 -10.90
C PHE A 13 -3.99 -14.99 -12.34
N LYS A 14 -4.48 -16.11 -12.85
CA LYS A 14 -4.11 -16.65 -14.17
C LYS A 14 -4.49 -15.72 -15.32
N ARG A 15 -5.67 -15.10 -15.26
CA ARG A 15 -6.20 -14.24 -16.34
C ARG A 15 -5.20 -13.22 -16.85
N LEU A 16 -4.44 -12.58 -15.94
CA LEU A 16 -3.45 -11.60 -16.35
C LEU A 16 -2.30 -12.25 -17.11
N LEU A 17 -1.81 -13.40 -16.63
CA LEU A 17 -0.70 -14.11 -17.29
C LEU A 17 -1.13 -14.67 -18.65
N GLU A 18 -2.34 -15.22 -18.76
CA GLU A 18 -2.92 -15.68 -20.03
C GLU A 18 -3.07 -14.54 -21.05
N ALA A 19 -3.49 -13.37 -20.59
CA ALA A 19 -3.63 -12.20 -21.46
C ALA A 19 -2.27 -11.73 -21.96
N LEU A 20 -1.25 -11.66 -21.10
CA LEU A 20 0.12 -11.30 -21.47
C LEU A 20 0.72 -12.32 -22.47
N ASP A 21 0.64 -13.62 -22.14
CA ASP A 21 1.22 -14.68 -22.94
C ASP A 21 0.65 -14.68 -24.37
N LYS A 22 -0.67 -14.54 -24.47
CA LYS A 22 -1.37 -14.44 -25.75
C LYS A 22 -0.88 -13.26 -26.61
N GLU A 23 -0.63 -12.10 -26.00
CA GLU A 23 -0.19 -10.94 -26.75
C GLU A 23 1.31 -10.98 -27.09
N ILE A 24 2.12 -11.70 -26.30
CA ILE A 24 3.52 -12.02 -26.63
C ILE A 24 3.57 -12.98 -27.83
N GLU A 25 2.76 -14.05 -27.82
CA GLU A 25 2.67 -15.02 -28.95
C GLU A 25 2.27 -14.33 -30.27
N LYS A 26 1.48 -13.28 -30.23
CA LYS A 26 1.10 -12.50 -31.40
C LYS A 26 2.14 -11.45 -31.81
N ASN A 27 3.24 -11.35 -31.11
CA ASN A 27 4.26 -10.28 -31.26
C ASN A 27 3.71 -8.85 -31.03
N ASN A 28 2.63 -8.70 -30.29
CA ASN A 28 2.09 -7.41 -29.86
C ASN A 28 2.86 -6.85 -28.65
N ILE A 29 3.52 -7.73 -27.88
CA ILE A 29 4.45 -7.38 -26.80
C ILE A 29 5.79 -8.02 -27.14
N THR A 30 6.80 -7.21 -27.41
CA THR A 30 8.15 -7.66 -27.80
C THR A 30 9.18 -7.45 -26.69
N ASP A 31 8.81 -6.76 -25.63
CA ASP A 31 9.64 -6.56 -24.47
C ASP A 31 9.89 -7.86 -23.70
N LYS A 32 11.08 -7.98 -23.08
CA LYS A 32 11.34 -9.03 -22.11
C LYS A 32 10.36 -8.87 -20.94
N VAL A 33 9.62 -9.93 -20.62
CA VAL A 33 8.66 -9.96 -19.49
C VAL A 33 9.18 -10.87 -18.39
N ILE A 34 9.32 -10.32 -17.18
CA ILE A 34 9.73 -11.02 -15.97
C ILE A 34 8.57 -10.98 -14.98
N VAL A 35 8.24 -12.13 -14.39
CA VAL A 35 7.04 -12.30 -13.58
C VAL A 35 7.35 -12.87 -12.21
N GLN A 36 6.91 -12.19 -11.14
CA GLN A 36 6.70 -12.83 -9.84
C GLN A 36 5.24 -13.25 -9.74
N LYS A 37 4.96 -14.55 -9.89
CA LYS A 37 3.59 -15.08 -9.97
C LYS A 37 2.95 -15.46 -8.63
N GLY A 38 3.73 -15.49 -7.53
CA GLY A 38 3.24 -15.94 -6.23
C GLY A 38 2.71 -17.37 -6.28
N TYR A 39 1.55 -17.59 -5.70
CA TYR A 39 0.86 -18.88 -5.68
C TYR A 39 0.15 -19.24 -6.98
N THR A 40 0.18 -18.39 -8.00
CA THR A 40 -0.47 -18.67 -9.28
C THR A 40 0.22 -19.81 -10.01
N LYS A 41 -0.51 -20.90 -10.25
CA LYS A 41 -0.02 -22.08 -10.97
C LYS A 41 -0.10 -21.82 -12.48
N TYR A 42 0.96 -21.23 -13.02
CA TYR A 42 1.10 -20.91 -14.44
C TYR A 42 2.52 -21.21 -14.93
N LYS A 43 2.64 -21.63 -16.20
CA LYS A 43 3.91 -21.82 -16.89
C LYS A 43 3.80 -21.18 -18.27
N SER A 44 4.85 -20.50 -18.70
CA SER A 44 4.99 -19.91 -20.02
C SER A 44 6.41 -20.14 -20.53
N ASN A 45 6.55 -20.30 -21.84
CA ASN A 45 7.86 -20.29 -22.51
C ASN A 45 8.25 -18.88 -22.98
N ASN A 46 7.33 -17.92 -22.89
CA ASN A 46 7.50 -16.57 -23.41
C ASN A 46 7.87 -15.57 -22.30
N MET A 47 7.78 -15.96 -21.03
CA MET A 47 8.04 -15.13 -19.85
C MET A 47 9.00 -15.82 -18.89
N GLU A 48 9.93 -15.04 -18.31
CA GLU A 48 10.77 -15.53 -17.22
C GLU A 48 9.98 -15.44 -15.89
N MET A 49 9.78 -16.60 -15.24
CA MET A 49 8.81 -16.70 -14.13
C MET A 49 9.46 -17.18 -12.85
N PHE A 50 9.11 -16.50 -11.74
CA PHE A 50 9.49 -16.83 -10.38
C PHE A 50 8.23 -16.98 -9.52
N ASP A 51 8.24 -17.92 -8.59
CA ASP A 51 7.18 -18.02 -7.58
C ASP A 51 7.28 -16.82 -6.64
N PHE A 52 8.41 -16.71 -5.93
CA PHE A 52 8.72 -15.60 -5.06
C PHE A 52 10.18 -15.18 -5.28
N LEU A 53 10.41 -13.90 -5.31
CA LEU A 53 11.73 -13.30 -5.34
C LEU A 53 12.17 -12.91 -3.92
N SER A 54 13.47 -12.90 -3.68
CA SER A 54 14.01 -12.26 -2.50
C SER A 54 13.70 -10.75 -2.54
N THR A 55 13.65 -10.09 -1.37
CA THR A 55 13.43 -8.63 -1.35
C THR A 55 14.43 -7.87 -2.22
N PRO A 56 15.76 -8.17 -2.15
CA PRO A 56 16.73 -7.50 -3.03
C PRO A 56 16.48 -7.73 -4.52
N ASP A 57 16.13 -8.96 -4.94
CA ASP A 57 15.85 -9.25 -6.34
C ASP A 57 14.57 -8.58 -6.83
N PHE A 58 13.53 -8.56 -5.98
CA PHE A 58 12.28 -7.86 -6.28
C PHE A 58 12.51 -6.37 -6.50
N GLU A 59 13.28 -5.72 -5.61
CA GLU A 59 13.64 -4.32 -5.71
C GLU A 59 14.47 -4.05 -6.98
N LYS A 60 15.43 -4.92 -7.28
CA LYS A 60 16.24 -4.85 -8.50
C LYS A 60 15.38 -4.90 -9.76
N TYR A 61 14.44 -5.86 -9.87
CA TYR A 61 13.58 -5.95 -11.04
C TYR A 61 12.64 -4.76 -11.20
N ILE A 62 12.16 -4.18 -10.10
CA ILE A 62 11.41 -2.91 -10.17
C ILE A 62 12.33 -1.80 -10.71
N GLU A 63 13.57 -1.70 -10.24
CA GLU A 63 14.51 -0.65 -10.68
C GLU A 63 14.92 -0.78 -12.13
N GLU A 64 15.08 -1.99 -12.65
CA GLU A 64 15.43 -2.26 -14.04
C GLU A 64 14.22 -2.16 -14.99
N ALA A 65 12.99 -2.22 -14.47
CA ALA A 65 11.80 -2.17 -15.31
C ALA A 65 11.56 -0.79 -15.92
N ASP A 66 11.16 -0.77 -17.19
CA ASP A 66 10.58 0.40 -17.86
C ASP A 66 9.11 0.57 -17.53
N LEU A 67 8.44 -0.57 -17.28
CA LEU A 67 7.04 -0.68 -16.95
C LEU A 67 6.81 -1.77 -15.91
N VAL A 68 6.02 -1.47 -14.88
CA VAL A 68 5.56 -2.45 -13.90
C VAL A 68 4.07 -2.71 -14.11
N ILE A 69 3.69 -4.00 -14.24
CA ILE A 69 2.29 -4.42 -14.26
C ILE A 69 1.99 -5.15 -12.96
N THR A 70 0.96 -4.72 -12.23
CA THR A 70 0.66 -5.28 -10.91
C THR A 70 -0.84 -5.44 -10.66
N HIS A 71 -1.17 -6.22 -9.64
CA HIS A 71 -2.51 -6.26 -9.07
C HIS A 71 -2.80 -5.00 -8.24
N GLY A 72 -4.04 -4.81 -7.79
CA GLY A 72 -4.46 -3.65 -7.00
C GLY A 72 -3.97 -3.63 -5.54
N GLY A 73 -2.82 -4.23 -5.27
CA GLY A 73 -2.20 -4.18 -3.94
C GLY A 73 -1.43 -2.89 -3.71
N VAL A 74 -1.83 -2.12 -2.69
CA VAL A 74 -1.23 -0.80 -2.36
C VAL A 74 0.28 -0.90 -2.21
N GLY A 75 0.80 -1.94 -1.54
CA GLY A 75 2.23 -2.11 -1.32
C GLY A 75 3.02 -2.21 -2.63
N SER A 76 2.54 -3.01 -3.59
CA SER A 76 3.19 -3.18 -4.90
C SER A 76 3.14 -1.90 -5.74
N ILE A 77 1.98 -1.21 -5.73
CA ILE A 77 1.82 0.07 -6.44
C ILE A 77 2.76 1.12 -5.85
N LEU A 78 2.74 1.32 -4.52
CA LEU A 78 3.58 2.32 -3.85
C LEU A 78 5.07 2.05 -4.03
N ASN A 79 5.49 0.79 -4.00
CA ASN A 79 6.90 0.45 -4.20
C ASN A 79 7.37 0.89 -5.59
N ALA A 80 6.58 0.65 -6.63
CA ALA A 80 6.94 1.04 -7.99
C ALA A 80 6.86 2.56 -8.22
N ILE A 81 5.79 3.24 -7.77
CA ILE A 81 5.65 4.70 -8.01
C ILE A 81 6.65 5.53 -7.20
N LYS A 82 7.04 5.09 -5.99
CA LYS A 82 8.10 5.74 -5.21
C LYS A 82 9.46 5.73 -5.93
N LYS A 83 9.70 4.70 -6.76
CA LYS A 83 10.89 4.59 -7.62
C LYS A 83 10.71 5.30 -8.98
N GLY A 84 9.60 6.03 -9.16
CA GLY A 84 9.31 6.77 -10.39
C GLY A 84 8.96 5.90 -11.58
N LYS A 85 8.57 4.64 -11.36
CA LYS A 85 8.23 3.71 -12.43
C LYS A 85 6.83 3.97 -12.98
N LYS A 86 6.66 3.72 -14.28
CA LYS A 86 5.33 3.64 -14.89
C LYS A 86 4.66 2.37 -14.42
N VAL A 87 3.40 2.50 -14.00
CA VAL A 87 2.65 1.37 -13.44
C VAL A 87 1.32 1.21 -14.17
N ILE A 88 1.03 -0.02 -14.57
CA ILE A 88 -0.31 -0.48 -14.97
C ILE A 88 -0.82 -1.38 -13.86
N ALA A 89 -2.01 -1.09 -13.33
CA ALA A 89 -2.63 -1.94 -12.33
C ALA A 89 -3.95 -2.52 -12.83
N THR A 90 -4.18 -3.81 -12.54
CA THR A 90 -5.40 -4.54 -12.89
C THR A 90 -5.95 -5.27 -11.67
N PRO A 91 -7.26 -5.16 -11.35
CA PRO A 91 -7.78 -5.74 -10.14
C PRO A 91 -7.93 -7.26 -10.24
N ARG A 92 -7.64 -7.94 -9.14
CA ARG A 92 -8.15 -9.28 -8.88
C ARG A 92 -9.65 -9.18 -8.62
N LEU A 93 -10.44 -10.06 -9.21
CA LEU A 93 -11.88 -9.99 -9.16
C LEU A 93 -12.48 -11.16 -8.37
N LYS A 94 -13.50 -10.84 -7.55
CA LYS A 94 -14.22 -11.84 -6.76
C LYS A 94 -14.96 -12.86 -7.64
N GLU A 95 -15.49 -12.42 -8.76
CA GLU A 95 -16.21 -13.26 -9.72
C GLU A 95 -15.36 -14.37 -10.34
N PHE A 96 -14.01 -14.18 -10.34
CA PHE A 96 -13.04 -15.21 -10.76
C PHE A 96 -12.35 -15.89 -9.57
N ASN A 97 -12.87 -15.68 -8.35
CA ASN A 97 -12.27 -16.22 -7.11
C ASN A 97 -10.82 -15.80 -6.87
N GLU A 98 -10.43 -14.63 -7.38
CA GLU A 98 -9.08 -14.09 -7.29
C GLU A 98 -8.89 -13.19 -6.07
N HIS A 99 -9.99 -12.71 -5.48
CA HIS A 99 -10.02 -11.87 -4.28
C HIS A 99 -11.33 -12.05 -3.50
N GLU A 100 -11.33 -11.66 -2.21
CA GLU A 100 -12.52 -11.74 -1.35
C GLU A 100 -13.54 -10.64 -1.63
N ASN A 101 -13.07 -9.46 -2.03
CA ASN A 101 -13.89 -8.26 -2.20
C ASN A 101 -13.44 -7.41 -3.41
N GLY A 102 -14.16 -6.32 -3.67
CA GLY A 102 -13.86 -5.38 -4.77
C GLY A 102 -12.89 -4.24 -4.41
N HIS A 103 -12.21 -4.30 -3.26
CA HIS A 103 -11.41 -3.19 -2.75
C HIS A 103 -10.24 -2.81 -3.66
N GLN A 104 -9.62 -3.79 -4.35
CA GLN A 104 -8.54 -3.50 -5.30
C GLN A 104 -8.97 -2.60 -6.46
N LYS A 105 -10.22 -2.73 -6.92
CA LYS A 105 -10.76 -1.85 -7.96
C LYS A 105 -10.81 -0.39 -7.49
N GLN A 106 -11.28 -0.15 -6.28
CA GLN A 106 -11.34 1.20 -5.69
C GLN A 106 -9.94 1.81 -5.55
N ILE A 107 -8.97 1.01 -5.08
CA ILE A 107 -7.57 1.45 -4.95
C ILE A 107 -7.02 1.87 -6.31
N ILE A 108 -7.18 1.04 -7.34
CA ILE A 108 -6.68 1.31 -8.69
C ILE A 108 -7.33 2.57 -9.25
N GLU A 109 -8.63 2.70 -9.10
CA GLU A 109 -9.40 3.88 -9.57
C GLU A 109 -8.87 5.18 -8.94
N GLU A 110 -8.64 5.21 -7.63
CA GLU A 110 -8.11 6.40 -6.94
C GLU A 110 -6.68 6.72 -7.38
N PHE A 111 -5.78 5.73 -7.46
CA PHE A 111 -4.42 5.98 -7.94
C PHE A 111 -4.36 6.42 -9.40
N SER A 112 -5.25 5.90 -10.24
CA SER A 112 -5.37 6.29 -11.66
C SER A 112 -5.92 7.70 -11.81
N LYS A 113 -6.98 8.03 -11.07
CA LYS A 113 -7.61 9.36 -11.05
C LYS A 113 -6.63 10.45 -10.59
N GLU A 114 -5.80 10.15 -9.62
CA GLU A 114 -4.73 11.03 -9.15
C GLU A 114 -3.54 11.14 -10.14
N GLY A 115 -3.51 10.33 -11.19
CA GLY A 115 -2.48 10.36 -12.22
C GLY A 115 -1.18 9.65 -11.84
N TYR A 116 -1.19 8.76 -10.86
CA TYR A 116 -0.02 7.98 -10.46
C TYR A 116 0.21 6.74 -11.31
N ILE A 117 -0.88 6.11 -11.80
CA ILE A 117 -0.83 4.84 -12.53
C ILE A 117 -1.80 4.87 -13.72
N LEU A 118 -1.70 3.86 -14.58
CA LEU A 118 -2.73 3.52 -15.56
C LEU A 118 -3.54 2.33 -15.06
N GLU A 119 -4.86 2.41 -15.17
CA GLU A 119 -5.73 1.28 -14.85
C GLU A 119 -5.96 0.37 -16.07
N LEU A 120 -6.05 -0.93 -15.82
CA LEU A 120 -6.39 -1.95 -16.81
C LEU A 120 -7.59 -2.76 -16.29
N ASN A 121 -8.81 -2.32 -16.63
CA ASN A 121 -10.04 -2.98 -16.19
C ASN A 121 -10.47 -4.12 -17.14
N ASP A 122 -10.10 -4.06 -18.41
CA ASP A 122 -10.35 -5.09 -19.41
C ASP A 122 -9.02 -5.63 -19.95
N LEU A 123 -8.71 -6.87 -19.62
CA LEU A 123 -7.45 -7.51 -20.04
C LEU A 123 -7.34 -7.66 -21.57
N LYS A 124 -8.43 -7.58 -22.33
CA LYS A 124 -8.39 -7.56 -23.80
C LYS A 124 -7.72 -6.31 -24.36
N LYS A 125 -7.63 -5.25 -23.54
CA LYS A 125 -7.00 -3.96 -23.89
C LYS A 125 -5.56 -3.84 -23.37
N ILE A 126 -4.94 -4.95 -22.96
CA ILE A 126 -3.61 -4.90 -22.33
C ILE A 126 -2.57 -4.25 -23.23
N THR A 127 -2.54 -4.59 -24.52
CA THR A 127 -1.62 -3.98 -25.51
C THR A 127 -1.85 -2.49 -25.64
N GLU A 128 -3.13 -2.05 -25.77
CA GLU A 128 -3.48 -0.64 -25.86
C GLU A 128 -2.99 0.16 -24.63
N VAL A 129 -3.15 -0.41 -23.43
CA VAL A 129 -2.72 0.26 -22.20
C VAL A 129 -1.17 0.26 -22.06
N ILE A 130 -0.49 -0.79 -22.53
CA ILE A 130 0.98 -0.83 -22.61
C ILE A 130 1.48 0.25 -23.57
N GLU A 131 0.90 0.38 -24.75
CA GLU A 131 1.23 1.45 -25.70
C GLU A 131 0.99 2.84 -25.10
N LYS A 132 -0.15 3.04 -24.44
CA LYS A 132 -0.46 4.28 -23.73
C LYS A 132 0.57 4.62 -22.67
N SER A 133 1.13 3.60 -22.00
CA SER A 133 2.17 3.79 -20.97
C SER A 133 3.45 4.43 -21.52
N THR A 134 3.76 4.26 -22.82
CA THR A 134 4.96 4.86 -23.42
C THR A 134 4.95 6.38 -23.31
N LYS A 135 3.76 7.00 -23.48
CA LYS A 135 3.55 8.46 -23.43
C LYS A 135 3.09 8.94 -22.04
N PHE A 136 2.76 8.02 -21.14
CA PHE A 136 2.30 8.35 -19.79
C PHE A 136 3.45 8.93 -18.96
N LYS A 137 3.18 10.06 -18.32
CA LYS A 137 4.09 10.70 -17.36
C LYS A 137 3.41 10.64 -15.99
N PRO A 138 3.80 9.71 -15.13
CA PRO A 138 3.17 9.59 -13.81
C PRO A 138 3.45 10.84 -12.98
N LYS A 139 2.47 11.27 -12.19
CA LYS A 139 2.64 12.28 -11.15
C LYS A 139 3.68 11.78 -10.15
N LYS A 140 4.58 12.66 -9.71
CA LYS A 140 5.55 12.30 -8.66
C LYS A 140 4.80 12.01 -7.36
N PHE A 141 5.06 10.84 -6.79
CA PHE A 141 4.46 10.48 -5.51
C PHE A 141 5.18 11.20 -4.37
N GLU A 142 4.40 11.96 -3.60
CA GLU A 142 4.87 12.63 -2.39
C GLU A 142 4.26 11.95 -1.17
N SER A 143 5.11 11.43 -0.29
CA SER A 143 4.66 10.76 0.92
C SER A 143 4.21 11.79 1.96
N ASN A 144 3.05 11.58 2.55
CA ASN A 144 2.57 12.38 3.69
C ASN A 144 2.99 11.79 5.05
N THR A 145 3.96 10.88 5.05
CA THR A 145 4.39 10.14 6.25
C THR A 145 4.88 11.07 7.34
N ASP A 146 5.72 12.04 7.01
CA ASP A 146 6.32 12.97 8.01
C ASP A 146 5.26 13.83 8.67
N ASN A 147 4.29 14.32 7.90
CA ASN A 147 3.17 15.07 8.46
C ASN A 147 2.28 14.18 9.35
N MET A 148 2.05 12.94 8.96
CA MET A 148 1.28 11.99 9.77
C MET A 148 2.01 11.66 11.09
N ILE A 149 3.33 11.44 11.04
CA ILE A 149 4.16 11.22 12.23
C ILE A 149 4.04 12.41 13.16
N LYS A 150 4.20 13.64 12.64
CA LYS A 150 4.07 14.86 13.42
C LYS A 150 2.71 14.99 14.09
N LEU A 151 1.62 14.73 13.39
CA LEU A 151 0.26 14.75 13.96
C LEU A 151 0.09 13.72 15.08
N ILE A 152 0.65 12.53 14.92
CA ILE A 152 0.61 11.47 15.95
C ILE A 152 1.44 11.89 17.17
N GLU A 153 2.62 12.46 16.97
CA GLU A 153 3.48 12.96 18.06
C GLU A 153 2.79 14.09 18.84
N GLU A 154 2.20 15.05 18.14
CA GLU A 154 1.42 16.14 18.76
C GLU A 154 0.24 15.59 19.58
N TYR A 155 -0.49 14.62 19.06
CA TYR A 155 -1.58 13.96 19.77
C TYR A 155 -1.11 13.24 21.04
N ILE A 156 0.00 12.49 20.95
CA ILE A 156 0.58 11.77 22.10
C ILE A 156 1.03 12.75 23.17
N GLN A 157 1.70 13.85 22.78
CA GLN A 157 2.15 14.88 23.71
C GLN A 157 0.97 15.57 24.40
N ASP A 158 -0.07 15.97 23.68
CA ASP A 158 -1.28 16.58 24.25
C ASP A 158 -1.99 15.62 25.22
N THR A 159 -2.08 14.35 24.87
CA THR A 159 -2.71 13.33 25.72
C THR A 159 -1.92 13.11 27.02
N ASN A 160 -0.60 13.04 26.93
CA ASN A 160 0.29 12.90 28.09
C ASN A 160 0.22 14.13 29.00
N HIS A 161 0.20 15.34 28.44
CA HIS A 161 0.09 16.60 29.19
C HIS A 161 -1.25 16.66 29.96
N LYS A 162 -2.36 16.31 29.31
CA LYS A 162 -3.68 16.27 29.96
C LYS A 162 -3.73 15.22 31.08
N SER A 163 -3.14 14.06 30.89
CA SER A 163 -3.04 13.02 31.92
C SER A 163 -2.23 13.48 33.12
N TRP A 164 -1.11 14.18 32.91
CA TRP A 164 -0.26 14.73 33.97
C TRP A 164 -0.99 15.85 34.76
N LEU A 165 -1.67 16.77 34.07
CA LEU A 165 -2.46 17.84 34.70
C LEU A 165 -3.60 17.27 35.58
N ASN A 166 -4.31 16.25 35.10
CA ASN A 166 -5.35 15.60 35.89
C ASN A 166 -4.78 14.92 37.15
N ARG A 167 -3.65 14.23 37.05
CA ARG A 167 -2.98 13.59 38.18
C ARG A 167 -2.52 14.65 39.22
N TYR A 168 -1.97 15.78 38.76
CA TYR A 168 -1.58 16.88 39.63
C TYR A 168 -2.77 17.52 40.32
N TYR A 169 -3.88 17.72 39.63
CA TYR A 169 -5.11 18.27 40.17
C TYR A 169 -5.68 17.41 41.33
N TYR A 170 -5.75 16.10 41.16
CA TYR A 170 -6.22 15.19 42.23
C TYR A 170 -5.25 15.17 43.43
N LEU A 171 -3.95 15.28 43.20
CA LEU A 171 -2.98 15.34 44.28
C LEU A 171 -3.15 16.63 45.10
N VAL A 172 -3.33 17.80 44.46
CA VAL A 172 -3.59 19.08 45.14
C VAL A 172 -4.87 19.02 45.94
N ILE A 173 -5.95 18.50 45.38
CA ILE A 173 -7.21 18.32 46.13
C ILE A 173 -7.01 17.41 47.36
N GLY A 174 -6.28 16.30 47.21
CA GLY A 174 -6.00 15.42 48.35
C GLY A 174 -5.24 16.10 49.47
N ILE A 175 -4.25 16.94 49.15
CA ILE A 175 -3.51 17.76 50.16
C ILE A 175 -4.43 18.76 50.85
N VAL A 176 -5.27 19.47 50.10
CA VAL A 176 -6.21 20.45 50.68
C VAL A 176 -7.18 19.78 51.65
N VAL A 177 -7.76 18.63 51.25
CA VAL A 177 -8.64 17.87 52.11
C VAL A 177 -7.94 17.39 53.37
N LEU A 178 -6.69 16.91 53.27
CA LEU A 178 -5.91 16.50 54.43
C LEU A 178 -5.67 17.66 55.42
N ILE A 179 -5.29 18.84 54.90
CA ILE A 179 -5.13 20.04 55.72
C ILE A 179 -6.43 20.43 56.47
N LEU A 180 -7.56 20.38 55.78
CA LEU A 180 -8.86 20.69 56.39
C LEU A 180 -9.21 19.68 57.51
N ILE A 181 -8.92 18.41 57.33
CA ILE A 181 -9.11 17.37 58.35
C ILE A 181 -8.23 17.64 59.55
N ILE A 182 -6.94 17.99 59.37
CA ILE A 182 -6.03 18.34 60.49
C ILE A 182 -6.55 19.54 61.25
N ILE A 183 -6.99 20.60 60.59
CA ILE A 183 -7.56 21.79 61.22
C ILE A 183 -8.78 21.42 62.02
N LEU A 184 -9.68 20.57 61.49
CA LEU A 184 -10.87 20.13 62.21
C LEU A 184 -10.52 19.33 63.45
N ILE A 185 -9.57 18.41 63.36
CA ILE A 185 -9.10 17.61 64.52
C ILE A 185 -8.49 18.51 65.60
N THR A 186 -7.62 19.44 65.22
CA THR A 186 -6.99 20.39 66.19
C THR A 186 -8.03 21.27 66.88
N TYR A 187 -9.05 21.71 66.14
CA TYR A 187 -10.15 22.50 66.69
C TYR A 187 -10.98 21.69 67.69
N ILE A 188 -11.25 20.41 67.44
CA ILE A 188 -12.01 19.51 68.35
C ILE A 188 -11.20 19.22 69.61
N LEU A 189 -9.89 19.00 69.52
CA LEU A 189 -9.01 18.70 70.63
C LEU A 189 -8.69 19.93 71.52
N ALA A 190 -8.85 21.13 71.00
CA ALA A 190 -8.66 22.40 71.73
C ALA A 190 -9.92 22.87 72.49
N LYS A 191 -11.03 22.17 72.42
CA LYS A 191 -12.31 22.45 73.07
C LYS A 191 -12.57 21.48 74.21
#